data_7ae907b30a60e05bea8c4b0d28e6ecbd
#
_entry.id   7ae907b30a60e05bea8c4b0d28e6ecbd
#
_cell.length_a   1.000
_cell.length_b   1.000
_cell.length_c   1.000
_cell.angle_alpha   90.00
_cell.angle_beta   90.00
_cell.angle_gamma   90.00
#
_symmetry.space_group_name_H-M   'P 1'
#
loop_
_entity.id
_entity.type
_entity.pdbx_description
1 polymer ?
#
loop_
_entity_poly.entity_id
_entity_poly.type
_entity_poly.pdbx_seq_one_letter_code
_entity_poly.pdbx_strand_id
1 'polypeptide(L)'
;MKEGLLERIRAIGHWRVVMRPRSPLAERLTLQRCFEEVERARVSIRGWDYPHVGYRNDEQGGTERGGDFVENWCDWNTQIEFWRMHRSGQFLSYSALYDDTDALAEQREPGRQLNAVDVIYSVTEFLEFGHRLAQNGLYADGFQISVGLIGTQGRRLVAGRGRMPFMDDKSTAAAKVEVERIIEMAGLEAGATESALGVLVEFFDHFGWNPAEGQLRAEQDAFYRRQFG
;
A
#
# COMPACT_ATOMS: atom_id res chain seq x y z
N MET A 1 10.31 -6.47 15.67
CA MET A 1 9.10 -5.56 15.60
C MET A 1 8.62 -5.31 17.03
N LYS A 2 8.11 -4.09 17.31
CA LYS A 2 7.49 -3.75 18.60
C LYS A 2 6.36 -4.75 18.95
N GLU A 3 6.36 -5.25 20.18
CA GLU A 3 5.32 -6.17 20.66
C GLU A 3 3.92 -5.52 20.59
N GLY A 4 2.92 -6.26 20.16
CA GLY A 4 1.55 -5.79 20.01
C GLY A 4 1.27 -4.86 18.83
N LEU A 5 2.28 -4.43 18.07
CA LEU A 5 2.06 -3.49 16.95
C LEU A 5 1.20 -4.11 15.84
N LEU A 6 1.49 -5.35 15.46
CA LEU A 6 0.74 -6.05 14.41
C LEU A 6 -0.73 -6.28 14.81
N GLU A 7 -0.95 -6.62 16.08
CA GLU A 7 -2.29 -6.81 16.64
C GLU A 7 -3.08 -5.50 16.60
N ARG A 8 -2.46 -4.37 16.94
CA ARG A 8 -3.09 -3.04 16.84
C ARG A 8 -3.45 -2.69 15.41
N ILE A 9 -2.55 -2.92 14.45
CA ILE A 9 -2.85 -2.68 13.02
C ILE A 9 -4.03 -3.54 12.59
N ARG A 10 -4.04 -4.82 12.96
CA ARG A 10 -5.10 -5.77 12.59
C ARG A 10 -6.45 -5.52 13.25
N ALA A 11 -6.47 -4.80 14.36
CA ALA A 11 -7.71 -4.44 15.07
C ALA A 11 -8.54 -3.36 14.36
N ILE A 12 -7.95 -2.62 13.44
CA ILE A 12 -8.58 -1.54 12.67
C ILE A 12 -8.45 -1.78 11.16
N GLY A 13 -9.10 -0.93 10.36
CA GLY A 13 -8.91 -0.98 8.90
C GLY A 13 -7.46 -0.78 8.51
N HIS A 14 -6.95 -1.65 7.63
CA HIS A 14 -5.54 -1.60 7.26
C HIS A 14 -5.27 -2.20 5.88
N TRP A 15 -4.25 -1.68 5.23
CA TRP A 15 -3.66 -2.27 4.05
C TRP A 15 -2.74 -3.43 4.41
N ARG A 16 -2.77 -4.46 3.58
CA ARG A 16 -1.80 -5.54 3.56
C ARG A 16 -1.30 -5.70 2.12
N VAL A 17 -0.01 -5.51 1.91
CA VAL A 17 0.59 -5.67 0.58
C VAL A 17 1.66 -6.76 0.66
N VAL A 18 1.60 -7.69 -0.28
CA VAL A 18 2.62 -8.74 -0.45
C VAL A 18 3.13 -8.66 -1.87
N MET A 19 4.46 -8.62 -2.03
CA MET A 19 5.12 -8.72 -3.33
C MET A 19 6.11 -9.88 -3.34
N ARG A 20 6.20 -10.57 -4.47
CA ARG A 20 7.10 -11.70 -4.65
C ARG A 20 7.73 -11.64 -6.03
N PRO A 21 9.04 -11.94 -6.18
CA PRO A 21 9.62 -12.15 -7.49
C PRO A 21 8.93 -13.34 -8.19
N ARG A 22 8.81 -13.30 -9.50
CA ARG A 22 8.23 -14.42 -10.26
C ARG A 22 9.07 -15.70 -10.16
N SER A 23 10.37 -15.55 -10.16
CA SER A 23 11.31 -16.67 -10.01
C SER A 23 11.76 -16.78 -8.54
N PRO A 24 11.25 -17.74 -7.78
CA PRO A 24 11.59 -17.84 -6.36
C PRO A 24 13.03 -18.32 -6.17
N LEU A 25 13.77 -17.65 -5.29
CA LEU A 25 15.09 -18.04 -4.80
C LEU A 25 15.10 -17.87 -3.29
N ALA A 26 15.61 -18.86 -2.54
CA ALA A 26 15.66 -18.79 -1.08
C ALA A 26 16.53 -17.62 -0.59
N GLU A 27 17.65 -17.38 -1.26
CA GLU A 27 18.64 -16.37 -0.92
C GLU A 27 18.99 -15.51 -2.14
N ARG A 28 18.17 -14.52 -2.42
CA ARG A 28 18.40 -13.53 -3.48
C ARG A 28 19.18 -12.32 -2.97
N LEU A 29 19.00 -11.99 -1.70
CA LEU A 29 19.57 -10.82 -1.04
C LEU A 29 20.37 -11.22 0.21
N THR A 30 21.35 -10.40 0.59
CA THR A 30 21.87 -10.37 1.95
C THR A 30 20.94 -9.57 2.86
N LEU A 31 21.03 -9.70 4.18
CA LEU A 31 20.23 -8.91 5.11
C LEU A 31 20.44 -7.40 4.92
N GLN A 32 21.68 -6.97 4.66
CA GLN A 32 21.97 -5.56 4.38
C GLN A 32 21.23 -5.10 3.11
N ARG A 33 21.31 -5.89 2.03
CA ARG A 33 20.63 -5.58 0.77
C ARG A 33 19.10 -5.57 0.92
N CYS A 34 18.52 -6.35 1.81
CA CYS A 34 17.08 -6.27 2.10
C CYS A 34 16.65 -4.86 2.50
N PHE A 35 17.39 -4.19 3.37
CA PHE A 35 17.10 -2.82 3.79
C PHE A 35 17.37 -1.82 2.66
N GLU A 36 18.54 -1.90 2.03
CA GLU A 36 18.97 -0.99 0.97
C GLU A 36 18.02 -1.00 -0.24
N GLU A 37 17.49 -2.17 -0.63
CA GLU A 37 16.55 -2.27 -1.76
C GLU A 37 15.21 -1.59 -1.44
N VAL A 38 14.69 -1.75 -0.22
CA VAL A 38 13.47 -1.05 0.20
C VAL A 38 13.72 0.45 0.26
N GLU A 39 14.82 0.89 0.87
CA GLU A 39 15.17 2.31 0.97
C GLU A 39 15.30 2.96 -0.41
N ARG A 40 15.98 2.29 -1.35
CA ARG A 40 16.18 2.80 -2.71
C ARG A 40 14.88 2.87 -3.51
N ALA A 41 14.00 1.89 -3.33
CA ALA A 41 12.75 1.81 -4.07
C ALA A 41 11.62 2.64 -3.48
N ARG A 42 11.75 3.18 -2.27
CA ARG A 42 10.69 3.93 -1.58
C ARG A 42 10.08 5.03 -2.44
N VAL A 43 8.78 5.25 -2.29
CA VAL A 43 8.00 6.25 -3.01
C VAL A 43 7.74 7.44 -2.09
N SER A 44 8.21 8.64 -2.45
CA SER A 44 8.13 9.86 -1.64
C SER A 44 7.34 10.93 -2.38
N ILE A 45 6.02 10.78 -2.50
CA ILE A 45 5.19 11.71 -3.28
C ILE A 45 4.25 12.52 -2.38
N ARG A 46 3.56 11.89 -1.41
CA ARG A 46 2.54 12.53 -0.56
C ARG A 46 3.05 13.14 0.75
N GLY A 47 4.35 13.23 0.95
CA GLY A 47 4.94 13.72 2.20
C GLY A 47 5.17 12.66 3.27
N TRP A 48 4.58 11.48 3.13
CA TRP A 48 4.91 10.26 3.86
C TRP A 48 5.33 9.18 2.86
N ASP A 49 6.47 8.57 3.11
CA ASP A 49 7.06 7.59 2.18
C ASP A 49 6.32 6.26 2.23
N TYR A 50 6.21 5.59 1.07
CA TYR A 50 5.80 4.20 1.03
C TYR A 50 6.91 3.30 0.44
N PRO A 51 7.27 2.20 1.11
CA PRO A 51 7.05 1.99 2.55
C PRO A 51 7.88 3.00 3.35
N HIS A 52 7.41 3.37 4.54
CA HIS A 52 8.18 4.28 5.39
C HIS A 52 9.46 3.60 5.89
N VAL A 53 10.58 4.26 5.69
CA VAL A 53 11.89 3.81 6.17
C VAL A 53 12.32 4.73 7.29
N GLY A 54 12.02 4.32 8.52
CA GLY A 54 12.42 5.05 9.72
C GLY A 54 13.84 4.69 10.16
N TYR A 55 14.58 5.71 10.59
CA TYR A 55 15.92 5.52 11.18
C TYR A 55 15.90 5.63 12.71
N ARG A 56 14.70 5.77 13.29
CA ARG A 56 14.53 5.75 14.73
C ARG A 56 14.76 4.34 15.27
N ASN A 57 15.15 4.27 16.54
CA ASN A 57 15.22 3.03 17.28
C ASN A 57 14.76 3.33 18.72
N ASP A 58 13.48 3.66 18.84
CA ASP A 58 12.82 4.04 20.09
C ASP A 58 11.40 3.43 20.12
N GLU A 59 10.54 3.90 21.00
CA GLU A 59 9.16 3.41 21.10
C GLU A 59 8.27 3.74 19.89
N GLN A 60 8.70 4.67 19.04
CA GLN A 60 7.95 5.14 17.88
C GLN A 60 8.44 4.58 16.54
N GLY A 61 9.56 3.89 16.52
CA GLY A 61 10.08 3.28 15.29
C GLY A 61 11.34 2.46 15.53
N GLY A 62 11.58 1.50 14.65
CA GLY A 62 12.76 0.66 14.77
C GLY A 62 13.02 -0.23 13.56
N THR A 63 14.25 -0.74 13.51
CA THR A 63 14.68 -1.73 12.53
C THR A 63 15.15 -2.98 13.25
N GLU A 64 14.68 -4.13 12.79
CA GLU A 64 15.06 -5.43 13.34
C GLU A 64 15.55 -6.37 12.23
N ARG A 65 16.51 -7.22 12.54
CA ARG A 65 17.07 -8.23 11.64
C ARG A 65 16.81 -9.62 12.19
N GLY A 66 16.02 -10.41 11.44
CA GLY A 66 15.85 -11.84 11.69
C GLY A 66 16.91 -12.68 10.98
N GLY A 67 16.74 -14.01 11.00
CA GLY A 67 17.64 -14.91 10.30
C GLY A 67 17.60 -14.78 8.78
N ASP A 68 16.43 -14.50 8.21
CA ASP A 68 16.16 -14.45 6.78
C ASP A 68 15.42 -13.18 6.31
N PHE A 69 15.24 -12.19 7.18
CA PHE A 69 14.55 -10.94 6.87
C PHE A 69 15.15 -9.73 7.58
N VAL A 70 14.81 -8.57 7.06
CA VAL A 70 14.88 -7.27 7.73
C VAL A 70 13.49 -6.67 7.77
N GLU A 71 13.11 -6.10 8.91
CA GLU A 71 11.87 -5.36 9.07
C GLU A 71 12.12 -3.99 9.66
N ASN A 72 11.25 -3.07 9.34
CA ASN A 72 11.21 -1.72 9.89
C ASN A 72 9.76 -1.37 10.23
N TRP A 73 9.56 -0.61 11.27
CA TRP A 73 8.23 -0.27 11.76
C TRP A 73 8.16 1.17 12.24
N CYS A 74 6.96 1.72 12.19
CA CYS A 74 6.60 3.02 12.71
C CYS A 74 5.33 2.92 13.55
N ASP A 75 5.33 3.54 14.72
CA ASP A 75 4.20 3.66 15.63
C ASP A 75 4.15 5.11 16.13
N TRP A 76 3.82 6.01 15.22
CA TRP A 76 3.86 7.43 15.50
C TRP A 76 2.57 8.12 15.07
N ASN A 77 1.82 8.62 16.06
CA ASN A 77 0.57 9.34 15.84
C ASN A 77 -0.42 8.54 14.98
N THR A 78 -0.73 9.03 13.77
CA THR A 78 -1.62 8.39 12.80
C THR A 78 -0.90 7.43 11.84
N GLN A 79 0.42 7.39 11.89
CA GLN A 79 1.25 6.53 11.05
C GLN A 79 1.64 5.27 11.83
N ILE A 80 0.88 4.20 11.60
CA ILE A 80 1.08 2.91 12.28
C ILE A 80 1.26 1.86 11.21
N GLU A 81 2.50 1.43 11.02
CA GLU A 81 2.85 0.52 9.93
C GLU A 81 4.11 -0.26 10.18
N PHE A 82 4.29 -1.36 9.47
CA PHE A 82 5.56 -2.03 9.35
C PHE A 82 5.72 -2.67 7.98
N TRP A 83 6.96 -2.92 7.60
CA TRP A 83 7.29 -3.74 6.46
C TRP A 83 8.39 -4.75 6.80
N ARG A 84 8.43 -5.82 6.01
CA ARG A 84 9.45 -6.86 6.07
C ARG A 84 9.89 -7.23 4.67
N MET A 85 11.21 -7.25 4.46
CA MET A 85 11.84 -7.77 3.26
C MET A 85 12.60 -9.02 3.61
N HIS A 86 12.27 -10.14 2.98
CA HIS A 86 12.96 -11.40 3.12
C HIS A 86 14.16 -11.51 2.17
N ARG A 87 15.14 -12.32 2.52
CA ARG A 87 16.29 -12.63 1.65
C ARG A 87 15.87 -13.26 0.32
N SER A 88 14.72 -13.90 0.25
CA SER A 88 14.10 -14.41 -1.00
C SER A 88 13.65 -13.30 -1.97
N GLY A 89 13.62 -12.05 -1.52
CA GLY A 89 13.02 -10.92 -2.24
C GLY A 89 11.51 -10.77 -1.99
N GLN A 90 10.89 -11.60 -1.15
CA GLN A 90 9.50 -11.37 -0.77
C GLN A 90 9.42 -10.14 0.13
N PHE A 91 8.54 -9.22 -0.22
CA PHE A 91 8.18 -8.04 0.56
C PHE A 91 6.78 -8.19 1.15
N LEU A 92 6.60 -7.71 2.36
CA LEU A 92 5.33 -7.66 3.07
C LEU A 92 5.23 -6.33 3.79
N SER A 93 4.08 -5.64 3.67
CA SER A 93 3.78 -4.48 4.51
C SER A 93 2.36 -4.52 5.06
N TYR A 94 2.20 -3.89 6.21
CA TYR A 94 0.92 -3.58 6.84
C TYR A 94 0.93 -2.11 7.22
N SER A 95 -0.14 -1.38 6.90
CA SER A 95 -0.32 0.01 7.30
C SER A 95 -1.76 0.27 7.69
N ALA A 96 -1.97 0.84 8.87
CA ALA A 96 -3.29 1.23 9.35
C ALA A 96 -3.91 2.29 8.45
N LEU A 97 -5.24 2.26 8.27
CA LEU A 97 -5.94 3.37 7.65
C LEU A 97 -5.86 4.58 8.58
N TYR A 98 -5.43 5.69 8.01
CA TYR A 98 -5.29 6.97 8.71
C TYR A 98 -6.56 7.36 9.48
N ASP A 99 -7.73 7.20 8.85
CA ASP A 99 -9.02 7.58 9.41
C ASP A 99 -9.50 6.68 10.56
N ASP A 100 -8.88 5.53 10.77
CA ASP A 100 -9.24 4.57 11.81
C ASP A 100 -8.34 4.65 13.05
N THR A 101 -7.32 5.50 13.02
CA THR A 101 -6.40 5.62 14.15
C THR A 101 -7.03 6.40 15.31
N ASP A 102 -6.70 6.03 16.54
CA ASP A 102 -7.23 6.67 17.76
C ASP A 102 -7.04 8.19 17.78
N ALA A 103 -5.97 8.68 17.17
CA ALA A 103 -5.69 10.11 17.09
C ALA A 103 -6.78 10.93 16.36
N LEU A 104 -7.62 10.27 15.57
CA LEU A 104 -8.73 10.90 14.82
C LEU A 104 -10.11 10.39 15.24
N ALA A 105 -10.19 9.45 16.18
CA ALA A 105 -11.45 8.81 16.59
C ALA A 105 -12.49 9.83 17.09
N GLU A 106 -12.06 10.94 17.71
CA GLU A 106 -12.95 12.00 18.17
C GLU A 106 -13.49 12.89 17.02
N GLN A 107 -12.80 12.92 15.87
CA GLN A 107 -13.15 13.81 14.75
C GLN A 107 -13.85 13.07 13.62
N ARG A 108 -13.74 11.75 13.55
CA ARG A 108 -14.27 10.90 12.50
C ARG A 108 -14.90 9.65 13.10
N GLU A 109 -15.76 9.02 12.33
CA GLU A 109 -16.32 7.70 12.68
C GLU A 109 -15.43 6.59 12.11
N PRO A 110 -14.53 5.98 12.89
CA PRO A 110 -13.65 4.92 12.40
C PRO A 110 -14.44 3.79 11.76
N GLY A 111 -13.90 3.23 10.69
CA GLY A 111 -14.50 2.07 10.03
C GLY A 111 -15.68 2.39 9.10
N ARG A 112 -16.15 3.64 9.00
CA ARG A 112 -17.35 3.97 8.20
C ARG A 112 -17.09 4.47 6.80
N GLN A 113 -16.02 5.22 6.59
CA GLN A 113 -15.71 5.84 5.30
C GLN A 113 -14.41 5.33 4.73
N LEU A 114 -14.30 5.38 3.42
CA LEU A 114 -13.08 5.11 2.66
C LEU A 114 -12.98 6.13 1.55
N ASN A 115 -11.96 6.97 1.60
CA ASN A 115 -11.73 8.00 0.59
C ASN A 115 -11.22 7.35 -0.71
N ALA A 116 -11.97 7.48 -1.79
CA ALA A 116 -11.62 6.89 -3.09
C ALA A 116 -10.29 7.42 -3.64
N VAL A 117 -9.99 8.72 -3.44
CA VAL A 117 -8.73 9.32 -3.90
C VAL A 117 -7.54 8.74 -3.13
N ASP A 118 -7.68 8.56 -1.80
CA ASP A 118 -6.61 7.94 -0.99
C ASP A 118 -6.37 6.48 -1.39
N VAL A 119 -7.41 5.74 -1.77
CA VAL A 119 -7.27 4.39 -2.35
C VAL A 119 -6.48 4.44 -3.65
N ILE A 120 -6.84 5.35 -4.58
CA ILE A 120 -6.14 5.49 -5.86
C ILE A 120 -4.66 5.78 -5.62
N TYR A 121 -4.35 6.71 -4.73
CA TYR A 121 -2.98 7.09 -4.43
C TYR A 121 -2.20 5.95 -3.77
N SER A 122 -2.79 5.27 -2.78
CA SER A 122 -2.14 4.16 -2.08
C SER A 122 -1.83 3.00 -3.02
N VAL A 123 -2.81 2.57 -3.83
CA VAL A 123 -2.59 1.49 -4.81
C VAL A 123 -1.53 1.89 -5.84
N THR A 124 -1.54 3.15 -6.30
CA THR A 124 -0.52 3.65 -7.23
C THR A 124 0.87 3.62 -6.60
N GLU A 125 1.01 4.02 -5.32
CA GLU A 125 2.29 3.92 -4.58
C GLU A 125 2.78 2.49 -4.43
N PHE A 126 1.87 1.55 -4.17
CA PHE A 126 2.23 0.13 -4.05
C PHE A 126 2.81 -0.40 -5.36
N LEU A 127 2.15 -0.13 -6.49
CA LEU A 127 2.65 -0.55 -7.80
C LEU A 127 3.95 0.18 -8.19
N GLU A 128 4.04 1.49 -7.92
CA GLU A 128 5.26 2.27 -8.15
C GLU A 128 6.46 1.69 -7.37
N PHE A 129 6.26 1.31 -6.12
CA PHE A 129 7.30 0.65 -5.33
C PHE A 129 7.75 -0.67 -5.94
N GLY A 130 6.80 -1.53 -6.38
CA GLY A 130 7.12 -2.78 -7.05
C GLY A 130 7.89 -2.57 -8.36
N HIS A 131 7.51 -1.57 -9.15
CA HIS A 131 8.21 -1.18 -10.38
C HIS A 131 9.63 -0.69 -10.10
N ARG A 132 9.85 0.09 -9.04
CA ARG A 132 11.20 0.53 -8.64
C ARG A 132 12.07 -0.64 -8.18
N LEU A 133 11.51 -1.62 -7.48
CA LEU A 133 12.21 -2.87 -7.17
C LEU A 133 12.61 -3.63 -8.44
N ALA A 134 11.76 -3.61 -9.47
CA ALA A 134 12.08 -4.20 -10.77
C ALA A 134 13.19 -3.42 -11.49
N GLN A 135 13.12 -2.10 -11.52
CA GLN A 135 14.16 -1.23 -12.10
C GLN A 135 15.50 -1.38 -11.39
N ASN A 136 15.50 -1.63 -10.07
CA ASN A 136 16.70 -1.92 -9.29
C ASN A 136 17.23 -3.36 -9.51
N GLY A 137 16.55 -4.18 -10.32
CA GLY A 137 16.94 -5.55 -10.67
C GLY A 137 16.40 -6.64 -9.75
N LEU A 138 15.71 -6.32 -8.65
CA LEU A 138 15.17 -7.34 -7.73
C LEU A 138 14.01 -8.12 -8.37
N TYR A 139 13.15 -7.45 -9.11
CA TYR A 139 11.99 -8.01 -9.83
C TYR A 139 12.13 -7.87 -11.36
N ALA A 140 13.34 -8.01 -11.88
CA ALA A 140 13.64 -7.74 -13.29
C ALA A 140 12.84 -8.61 -14.28
N ASP A 141 12.40 -9.81 -13.88
CA ASP A 141 11.56 -10.72 -14.65
C ASP A 141 10.05 -10.57 -14.36
N GLY A 142 9.68 -9.54 -13.61
CA GLY A 142 8.33 -9.28 -13.12
C GLY A 142 8.12 -9.73 -11.68
N PHE A 143 6.92 -9.45 -11.17
CA PHE A 143 6.55 -9.78 -9.79
C PHE A 143 5.07 -10.11 -9.66
N GLN A 144 4.75 -10.86 -8.63
CA GLN A 144 3.38 -11.05 -8.16
C GLN A 144 3.12 -10.05 -7.03
N ILE A 145 1.95 -9.41 -7.06
CA ILE A 145 1.48 -8.51 -6.00
C ILE A 145 0.09 -8.94 -5.54
N SER A 146 -0.12 -8.93 -4.22
CA SER A 146 -1.44 -8.99 -3.57
C SER A 146 -1.64 -7.69 -2.80
N VAL A 147 -2.70 -6.97 -3.11
CA VAL A 147 -3.13 -5.73 -2.45
C VAL A 147 -4.43 -6.02 -1.74
N GLY A 148 -4.41 -6.05 -0.42
CA GLY A 148 -5.57 -6.30 0.42
C GLY A 148 -5.90 -5.10 1.30
N LEU A 149 -7.18 -4.73 1.37
CA LEU A 149 -7.73 -3.85 2.39
C LEU A 149 -8.65 -4.68 3.30
N ILE A 150 -8.32 -4.69 4.56
CA ILE A 150 -9.04 -5.43 5.60
C ILE A 150 -9.87 -4.46 6.45
N GLY A 151 -11.01 -4.90 6.97
CA GLY A 151 -11.94 -4.06 7.71
C GLY A 151 -12.82 -3.22 6.78
N THR A 152 -13.21 -3.77 5.62
CA THR A 152 -14.02 -3.05 4.60
C THR A 152 -15.52 -3.21 4.78
N GLN A 153 -15.98 -4.15 5.60
CA GLN A 153 -17.40 -4.43 5.79
C GLN A 153 -18.18 -3.20 6.24
N GLY A 154 -19.18 -2.84 5.43
CA GLY A 154 -20.05 -1.70 5.71
C GLY A 154 -19.42 -0.33 5.47
N ARG A 155 -18.17 -0.25 5.01
CA ARG A 155 -17.56 1.02 4.61
C ARG A 155 -18.21 1.54 3.36
N ARG A 156 -18.40 2.86 3.35
CA ARG A 156 -18.88 3.62 2.20
C ARG A 156 -17.70 4.34 1.54
N LEU A 157 -17.60 4.26 0.21
CA LEU A 157 -16.73 5.14 -0.54
C LEU A 157 -17.21 6.58 -0.45
N VAL A 158 -16.29 7.48 -0.18
CA VAL A 158 -16.52 8.93 -0.29
C VAL A 158 -15.58 9.50 -1.34
N ALA A 159 -16.07 10.45 -2.12
CA ALA A 159 -15.24 11.21 -3.03
C ALA A 159 -14.26 12.07 -2.21
N GLY A 160 -13.04 12.22 -2.68
CA GLY A 160 -12.05 13.08 -2.03
C GLY A 160 -12.50 14.54 -1.96
N ARG A 161 -11.84 15.33 -1.12
CA ARG A 161 -12.11 16.76 -0.97
C ARG A 161 -12.04 17.47 -2.34
N GLY A 162 -13.01 18.34 -2.62
CA GLY A 162 -13.10 19.05 -3.88
C GLY A 162 -13.58 18.20 -5.07
N ARG A 163 -14.02 16.97 -4.83
CA ARG A 163 -14.60 16.07 -5.84
C ARG A 163 -16.11 16.03 -5.70
N MET A 164 -16.79 15.70 -6.82
CA MET A 164 -18.25 15.55 -6.82
C MET A 164 -18.62 14.29 -5.99
N PRO A 165 -19.54 14.40 -5.03
CA PRO A 165 -20.00 13.25 -4.24
C PRO A 165 -20.60 12.15 -5.11
N PHE A 166 -20.53 10.91 -4.66
CA PHE A 166 -21.27 9.81 -5.29
C PHE A 166 -22.79 10.06 -5.17
N MET A 167 -23.53 9.79 -6.25
CA MET A 167 -24.98 9.98 -6.29
C MET A 167 -25.73 8.89 -5.55
N ASP A 168 -25.12 7.72 -5.44
CA ASP A 168 -25.66 6.54 -4.77
C ASP A 168 -24.64 5.97 -3.77
N ASP A 169 -25.11 5.07 -2.89
CA ASP A 169 -24.27 4.46 -1.90
C ASP A 169 -23.31 3.45 -2.55
N LYS A 170 -22.01 3.68 -2.39
CA LYS A 170 -20.92 2.83 -2.85
C LYS A 170 -20.30 2.13 -1.65
N SER A 171 -20.77 0.93 -1.32
CA SER A 171 -20.35 0.19 -0.13
C SER A 171 -20.15 -1.29 -0.40
N THR A 172 -19.48 -1.99 0.49
CA THR A 172 -19.24 -3.42 0.39
C THR A 172 -19.67 -4.16 1.66
N ALA A 173 -20.22 -5.36 1.50
CA ALA A 173 -20.48 -6.29 2.59
C ALA A 173 -19.28 -7.19 2.93
N ALA A 174 -18.25 -7.19 2.10
CA ALA A 174 -17.05 -7.98 2.30
C ALA A 174 -16.19 -7.42 3.44
N ALA A 175 -15.75 -8.27 4.35
CA ALA A 175 -14.84 -7.87 5.43
C ALA A 175 -13.41 -7.56 4.94
N LYS A 176 -13.07 -8.06 3.75
CA LYS A 176 -11.79 -7.84 3.08
C LYS A 176 -12.03 -7.72 1.57
N VAL A 177 -11.34 -6.77 0.95
CA VAL A 177 -11.17 -6.68 -0.50
C VAL A 177 -9.69 -6.96 -0.80
N GLU A 178 -9.41 -7.93 -1.65
CA GLU A 178 -8.05 -8.31 -2.03
C GLU A 178 -7.98 -8.57 -3.53
N VAL A 179 -7.01 -7.93 -4.17
CA VAL A 179 -6.74 -8.06 -5.60
C VAL A 179 -5.33 -8.59 -5.79
N GLU A 180 -5.20 -9.66 -6.57
CA GLU A 180 -3.90 -10.25 -6.92
C GLU A 180 -3.58 -10.03 -8.40
N ARG A 181 -2.33 -9.71 -8.69
CA ARG A 181 -1.83 -9.52 -10.06
C ARG A 181 -0.44 -10.10 -10.23
N ILE A 182 -0.19 -10.57 -11.44
CA ILE A 182 1.15 -10.86 -11.93
C ILE A 182 1.52 -9.75 -12.90
N ILE A 183 2.57 -9.02 -12.58
CA ILE A 183 3.14 -7.97 -13.43
C ILE A 183 4.30 -8.61 -14.19
N GLU A 184 4.06 -8.89 -15.45
CA GLU A 184 5.03 -9.44 -16.38
C GLU A 184 5.88 -8.33 -17.02
N MET A 185 6.85 -8.70 -17.87
CA MET A 185 7.70 -7.74 -18.58
C MET A 185 6.90 -6.67 -19.32
N ALA A 186 5.83 -7.05 -20.04
CA ALA A 186 4.96 -6.08 -20.72
C ALA A 186 4.30 -5.09 -19.74
N GLY A 187 3.92 -5.55 -18.54
CA GLY A 187 3.40 -4.68 -17.48
C GLY A 187 4.47 -3.74 -16.92
N LEU A 188 5.71 -4.23 -16.78
CA LEU A 188 6.84 -3.38 -16.37
C LEU A 188 7.14 -2.28 -17.40
N GLU A 189 7.08 -2.60 -18.69
CA GLU A 189 7.25 -1.64 -19.78
C GLU A 189 6.11 -0.62 -19.84
N ALA A 190 4.88 -1.04 -19.57
CA ALA A 190 3.72 -0.15 -19.55
C ALA A 190 3.75 0.84 -18.37
N GLY A 191 4.46 0.51 -17.29
CA GLY A 191 4.66 1.38 -16.13
C GLY A 191 3.68 1.15 -14.96
N ALA A 192 4.00 1.75 -13.83
CA ALA A 192 3.28 1.57 -12.57
C ALA A 192 1.83 2.08 -12.62
N THR A 193 1.60 3.21 -13.30
CA THR A 193 0.26 3.79 -13.48
C THR A 193 -0.67 2.80 -14.18
N GLU A 194 -0.21 2.20 -15.27
CA GLU A 194 -0.98 1.23 -16.04
C GLU A 194 -1.25 -0.03 -15.22
N SER A 195 -0.23 -0.54 -14.55
CA SER A 195 -0.36 -1.70 -13.66
C SER A 195 -1.36 -1.46 -12.52
N ALA A 196 -1.41 -0.23 -11.98
CA ALA A 196 -2.34 0.14 -10.92
C ALA A 196 -3.78 0.23 -11.39
N LEU A 197 -4.05 0.62 -12.64
CA LEU A 197 -5.41 0.73 -13.17
C LEU A 197 -6.18 -0.58 -13.05
N GLY A 198 -5.58 -1.69 -13.48
CA GLY A 198 -6.22 -3.00 -13.40
C GLY A 198 -6.57 -3.41 -11.97
N VAL A 199 -5.72 -3.06 -10.99
CA VAL A 199 -5.97 -3.31 -9.56
C VAL A 199 -7.11 -2.41 -9.06
N LEU A 200 -7.10 -1.12 -9.42
CA LEU A 200 -8.10 -0.14 -8.97
C LEU A 200 -9.50 -0.44 -9.50
N VAL A 201 -9.63 -0.81 -10.78
CA VAL A 201 -10.92 -1.16 -11.38
C VAL A 201 -11.55 -2.33 -10.63
N GLU A 202 -10.80 -3.42 -10.40
CA GLU A 202 -11.31 -4.57 -9.66
C GLU A 202 -11.59 -4.24 -8.19
N PHE A 203 -10.71 -3.45 -7.55
CA PHE A 203 -10.91 -3.02 -6.17
C PHE A 203 -12.23 -2.25 -6.00
N PHE A 204 -12.50 -1.27 -6.87
CA PHE A 204 -13.70 -0.45 -6.79
C PHE A 204 -14.97 -1.20 -7.20
N ASP A 205 -14.88 -2.22 -8.04
CA ASP A 205 -16.02 -3.08 -8.37
C ASP A 205 -16.63 -3.74 -7.11
N HIS A 206 -15.81 -4.12 -6.13
CA HIS A 206 -16.27 -4.62 -4.83
C HIS A 206 -17.15 -3.63 -4.06
N PHE A 207 -17.06 -2.34 -4.35
CA PHE A 207 -17.90 -1.27 -3.77
C PHE A 207 -19.04 -0.85 -4.69
N GLY A 208 -19.21 -1.51 -5.85
CA GLY A 208 -20.19 -1.14 -6.85
C GLY A 208 -19.89 0.19 -7.57
N TRP A 209 -18.60 0.57 -7.64
CA TRP A 209 -18.15 1.72 -8.39
C TRP A 209 -17.26 1.30 -9.56
N ASN A 210 -17.74 1.61 -10.78
CA ASN A 210 -17.00 1.35 -12.03
C ASN A 210 -16.54 2.70 -12.63
N PRO A 211 -15.41 3.25 -12.14
CA PRO A 211 -14.89 4.51 -12.67
C PRO A 211 -14.41 4.35 -14.12
N ALA A 212 -14.58 5.39 -14.93
CA ALA A 212 -13.93 5.43 -16.24
C ALA A 212 -12.39 5.48 -16.04
N GLU A 213 -11.63 4.75 -16.87
CA GLU A 213 -10.16 4.74 -16.78
C GLU A 213 -9.56 6.15 -16.83
N GLY A 214 -10.11 7.04 -17.67
CA GLY A 214 -9.67 8.43 -17.75
C GLY A 214 -9.81 9.19 -16.43
N GLN A 215 -10.81 8.85 -15.61
CA GLN A 215 -10.99 9.43 -14.27
C GLN A 215 -9.89 8.94 -13.32
N LEU A 216 -9.58 7.64 -13.34
CA LEU A 216 -8.49 7.09 -12.53
C LEU A 216 -7.13 7.67 -12.93
N ARG A 217 -6.87 7.76 -14.24
CA ARG A 217 -5.63 8.36 -14.77
C ARG A 217 -5.48 9.82 -14.36
N ALA A 218 -6.56 10.61 -14.40
CA ALA A 218 -6.50 12.01 -13.99
C ALA A 218 -6.09 12.16 -12.50
N GLU A 219 -6.60 11.28 -11.63
CA GLU A 219 -6.19 11.28 -10.21
C GLU A 219 -4.73 10.79 -10.03
N GLN A 220 -4.31 9.78 -10.78
CA GLN A 220 -2.90 9.34 -10.77
C GLN A 220 -1.96 10.45 -11.29
N ASP A 221 -2.35 11.18 -12.33
CA ASP A 221 -1.60 12.33 -12.82
C ASP A 221 -1.49 13.43 -11.77
N ALA A 222 -2.60 13.74 -11.07
CA ALA A 222 -2.62 14.70 -9.97
C ALA A 222 -1.67 14.25 -8.84
N PHE A 223 -1.67 12.96 -8.52
CA PHE A 223 -0.75 12.35 -7.55
C PHE A 223 0.72 12.59 -7.92
N TYR A 224 1.13 12.26 -9.14
CA TYR A 224 2.53 12.46 -9.57
C TYR A 224 2.92 13.93 -9.67
N ARG A 225 1.99 14.82 -9.98
CA ARG A 225 2.19 16.27 -9.97
C ARG A 225 2.14 16.89 -8.57
N ARG A 226 1.89 16.10 -7.53
CA ARG A 226 1.70 16.55 -6.14
C ARG A 226 0.57 17.58 -5.99
N GLN A 227 -0.49 17.42 -6.75
CA GLN A 227 -1.68 18.27 -6.74
C GLN A 227 -2.76 17.64 -5.86
N PHE A 228 -2.55 17.67 -4.58
CA PHE A 228 -3.49 17.14 -3.59
C PHE A 228 -4.56 18.21 -3.30
N GLY A 229 -5.82 17.91 -3.65
CA GLY A 229 -6.96 18.81 -3.48
C GLY A 229 -7.48 18.94 -2.05
#